data_13543c3b0b165275de06d4dc4f0c8ea1
#
_entry.id   13543c3b0b165275de06d4dc4f0c8ea1
#
_cell.length_a   1.000
_cell.length_b   1.000
_cell.length_c   1.000
_cell.angle_alpha   90.00
_cell.angle_beta   90.00
_cell.angle_gamma   90.00
#
_symmetry.space_group_name_H-M   'P 1'
#
loop_
_entity.id
_entity.type
_entity.pdbx_description
1 polymer ?
#
loop_
_entity_poly.entity_id
_entity_poly.type
_entity_poly.pdbx_seq_one_letter_code
_entity_poly.pdbx_strand_id
1 'polypeptide(L)'
;MGIFQLGGLGVMMLSTFFYLILRRKIGLKQRQLIMTDTNQYTMSGMVRMLREILLLIFGIEIIGAVILGLYFIPFYPTVGEAMFQGIYNSVSLVTNAGVDITGTSLMPFVNDYFVQFIAILLIVAGGIGFPVLLETRRFLFEKNTLYPFRFSLFVKVTTLTYLVLLIGGGC
;
A
#
# COMPACT_ATOMS: atom_id res chain seq x y z
N MET A 1 -1.38 -0.39 15.69
CA MET A 1 -1.82 -0.48 14.27
C MET A 1 -2.23 0.86 13.67
N GLY A 2 -3.16 1.61 14.27
CA GLY A 2 -3.57 2.91 13.71
C GLY A 2 -2.41 3.89 13.46
N ILE A 3 -1.42 3.95 14.35
CA ILE A 3 -0.27 4.86 14.22
C ILE A 3 0.62 4.48 13.01
N PHE A 4 0.78 3.18 12.70
CA PHE A 4 1.56 2.73 11.55
C PHE A 4 0.86 3.03 10.23
N GLN A 5 -0.46 2.86 10.21
CA GLN A 5 -1.31 3.28 9.09
C GLN A 5 -1.14 4.77 8.83
N LEU A 6 -1.05 5.54 9.93
CA LEU A 6 -0.82 6.98 9.92
C LEU A 6 0.55 7.33 9.31
N GLY A 7 1.60 6.62 9.65
CA GLY A 7 2.94 6.83 9.12
C GLY A 7 3.08 6.42 7.64
N GLY A 8 2.59 5.24 7.28
CA GLY A 8 2.74 4.68 5.93
C GLY A 8 1.92 5.41 4.86
N LEU A 9 0.74 5.93 5.20
CA LEU A 9 -0.07 6.74 4.29
C LEU A 9 0.44 8.17 4.14
N GLY A 10 1.43 8.58 4.95
CA GLY A 10 1.90 9.95 5.02
C GLY A 10 0.92 10.89 5.73
N VAL A 11 1.45 11.79 6.54
CA VAL A 11 0.68 12.72 7.38
C VAL A 11 -0.33 13.53 6.55
N MET A 12 -0.01 13.82 5.29
CA MET A 12 -0.87 14.60 4.40
C MET A 12 -2.10 13.82 3.91
N MET A 13 -1.94 12.55 3.54
CA MET A 13 -3.09 11.72 3.15
C MET A 13 -4.03 11.47 4.30
N LEU A 14 -3.48 11.33 5.48
CA LEU A 14 -4.25 11.17 6.70
C LEU A 14 -5.05 12.39 7.08
N SER A 15 -4.45 13.56 7.07
CA SER A 15 -5.20 14.79 7.34
C SER A 15 -6.36 14.93 6.35
N THR A 16 -6.14 14.56 5.08
CA THR A 16 -7.20 14.56 4.06
C THR A 16 -8.26 13.50 4.31
N PHE A 17 -7.88 12.32 4.78
CA PHE A 17 -8.82 11.26 5.18
C PHE A 17 -9.72 11.71 6.34
N PHE A 18 -9.15 12.34 7.37
CA PHE A 18 -9.94 12.91 8.47
C PHE A 18 -10.87 14.03 7.99
N TYR A 19 -10.42 14.91 7.09
CA TYR A 19 -11.29 15.92 6.49
C TYR A 19 -12.43 15.32 5.69
N LEU A 20 -12.19 14.22 4.97
CA LEU A 20 -13.22 13.49 4.24
C LEU A 20 -14.26 12.85 5.17
N ILE A 21 -13.82 12.20 6.25
CA ILE A 21 -14.72 11.58 7.24
C ILE A 21 -15.56 12.66 7.93
N LEU A 22 -14.93 13.76 8.33
CA LEU A 22 -15.61 14.87 9.02
C LEU A 22 -16.46 15.74 8.07
N ARG A 23 -16.55 15.39 6.77
CA ARG A 23 -17.27 16.16 5.73
C ARG A 23 -16.91 17.65 5.69
N ARG A 24 -15.74 18.04 6.19
CA ARG A 24 -15.27 19.43 6.13
C ARG A 24 -14.65 19.74 4.77
N LYS A 25 -14.84 20.99 4.29
CA LYS A 25 -14.23 21.44 3.04
C LYS A 25 -12.71 21.55 3.21
N ILE A 26 -11.95 20.89 2.36
CA ILE A 26 -10.48 20.95 2.37
C ILE A 26 -10.05 22.33 1.90
N GLY A 27 -9.21 23.01 2.69
CA GLY A 27 -8.68 24.33 2.34
C GLY A 27 -7.75 24.32 1.12
N LEU A 28 -7.64 25.46 0.41
CA LEU A 28 -6.82 25.58 -0.80
C LEU A 28 -5.35 25.19 -0.57
N LYS A 29 -4.75 25.61 0.53
CA LYS A 29 -3.37 25.27 0.89
C LYS A 29 -3.14 23.76 1.01
N GLN A 30 -4.04 23.06 1.68
CA GLN A 30 -3.95 21.60 1.84
C GLN A 30 -4.13 20.87 0.51
N ARG A 31 -5.01 21.37 -0.37
CA ARG A 31 -5.17 20.82 -1.72
C ARG A 31 -3.89 20.95 -2.55
N GLN A 32 -3.19 22.09 -2.48
CA GLN A 32 -1.92 22.30 -3.17
C GLN A 32 -0.84 21.31 -2.69
N LEU A 33 -0.71 21.09 -1.38
CA LEU A 33 0.25 20.16 -0.83
C LEU A 33 0.00 18.71 -1.30
N ILE A 34 -1.26 18.28 -1.33
CA ILE A 34 -1.64 16.94 -1.83
C ILE A 34 -1.37 16.82 -3.32
N MET A 35 -1.61 17.86 -4.11
CA MET A 35 -1.30 17.89 -5.55
C MET A 35 0.19 17.67 -5.80
N THR A 36 1.06 18.27 -5.01
CA THR A 36 2.50 18.12 -5.13
C THR A 36 2.93 16.69 -4.77
N ASP A 37 2.38 16.13 -3.71
CA ASP A 37 2.72 14.78 -3.22
C ASP A 37 2.21 13.67 -4.16
N THR A 38 1.06 13.88 -4.79
CA THR A 38 0.45 12.90 -5.70
C THR A 38 0.73 13.15 -7.18
N ASN A 39 1.56 14.15 -7.51
CA ASN A 39 1.91 14.55 -8.90
C ASN A 39 0.68 14.79 -9.79
N GLN A 40 -0.37 15.41 -9.26
CA GLN A 40 -1.60 15.73 -9.99
C GLN A 40 -1.73 17.22 -10.25
N TYR A 41 -2.08 17.58 -11.50
CA TYR A 41 -2.17 18.96 -11.94
C TYR A 41 -3.58 19.56 -11.87
N THR A 42 -4.61 18.76 -11.54
CA THR A 42 -6.00 19.20 -11.51
C THR A 42 -6.63 19.08 -10.13
N MET A 43 -7.27 20.14 -9.66
CA MET A 43 -7.97 20.17 -8.37
C MET A 43 -9.30 19.39 -8.37
N SER A 44 -9.92 19.21 -9.53
CA SER A 44 -11.19 18.49 -9.66
C SER A 44 -10.93 17.00 -9.65
N GLY A 45 -11.54 16.29 -8.72
CA GLY A 45 -11.40 14.82 -8.60
C GLY A 45 -10.39 14.32 -7.59
N MET A 46 -9.58 15.19 -6.97
CA MET A 46 -8.56 14.81 -5.99
C MET A 46 -9.14 14.00 -4.81
N VAL A 47 -10.28 14.41 -4.29
CA VAL A 47 -10.97 13.72 -3.20
C VAL A 47 -11.38 12.30 -3.63
N ARG A 48 -11.86 12.15 -4.87
CA ARG A 48 -12.20 10.85 -5.43
C ARG A 48 -10.98 9.96 -5.58
N MET A 49 -9.89 10.53 -6.08
CA MET A 49 -8.61 9.84 -6.23
C MET A 49 -8.06 9.34 -4.89
N LEU A 50 -8.08 10.18 -3.85
CA LEU A 50 -7.65 9.81 -2.51
C LEU A 50 -8.49 8.67 -1.93
N ARG A 51 -9.81 8.71 -2.12
CA ARG A 51 -10.68 7.61 -1.72
C ARG A 51 -10.33 6.31 -2.45
N GLU A 52 -10.06 6.40 -3.74
CA GLU A 52 -9.67 5.22 -4.54
C GLU A 52 -8.33 4.62 -4.06
N ILE A 53 -7.35 5.47 -3.74
CA ILE A 53 -6.06 5.05 -3.18
C ILE A 53 -6.26 4.34 -1.84
N LEU A 54 -7.01 4.95 -0.92
CA LEU A 54 -7.27 4.37 0.40
C LEU A 54 -7.97 3.00 0.28
N LEU A 55 -9.00 2.90 -0.55
CA LEU A 55 -9.70 1.63 -0.77
C LEU A 55 -8.78 0.56 -1.36
N LEU A 56 -7.86 0.96 -2.24
CA LEU A 56 -6.90 0.06 -2.84
C LEU A 56 -5.90 -0.46 -1.80
N ILE A 57 -5.33 0.43 -0.98
CA ILE A 57 -4.38 0.05 0.08
C ILE A 57 -5.05 -0.87 1.09
N PHE A 58 -6.21 -0.49 1.61
CA PHE A 58 -6.97 -1.36 2.53
C PHE A 58 -7.32 -2.71 1.89
N GLY A 59 -7.65 -2.72 0.59
CA GLY A 59 -7.88 -3.97 -0.14
C GLY A 59 -6.64 -4.87 -0.17
N ILE A 60 -5.46 -4.31 -0.46
CA ILE A 60 -4.19 -5.05 -0.45
C ILE A 60 -3.87 -5.57 0.96
N GLU A 61 -4.05 -4.74 1.99
CA GLU A 61 -3.82 -5.12 3.38
C GLU A 61 -4.74 -6.25 3.84
N ILE A 62 -6.03 -6.19 3.49
CA ILE A 62 -7.00 -7.24 3.82
C ILE A 62 -6.63 -8.55 3.13
N ILE A 63 -6.29 -8.51 1.84
CA ILE A 63 -5.87 -9.70 1.09
C ILE A 63 -4.61 -10.29 1.72
N GLY A 64 -3.59 -9.48 1.98
CA GLY A 64 -2.36 -9.90 2.64
C GLY A 64 -2.60 -10.49 4.03
N ALA A 65 -3.46 -9.84 4.82
CA ALA A 65 -3.83 -10.30 6.16
C ALA A 65 -4.52 -11.68 6.15
N VAL A 66 -5.43 -11.89 5.19
CA VAL A 66 -6.12 -13.18 5.05
C VAL A 66 -5.13 -14.27 4.62
N ILE A 67 -4.30 -14.01 3.62
CA ILE A 67 -3.31 -14.98 3.12
C ILE A 67 -2.33 -15.36 4.23
N LEU A 68 -1.69 -14.37 4.88
CA LEU A 68 -0.73 -14.62 5.95
C LEU A 68 -1.40 -15.21 7.19
N GLY A 69 -2.60 -14.74 7.56
CA GLY A 69 -3.34 -15.24 8.70
C GLY A 69 -3.71 -16.71 8.55
N LEU A 70 -4.23 -17.11 7.40
CA LEU A 70 -4.54 -18.53 7.12
C LEU A 70 -3.27 -19.38 7.09
N TYR A 71 -2.20 -18.87 6.52
CA TYR A 71 -0.92 -19.58 6.47
C TYR A 71 -0.30 -19.79 7.86
N PHE A 72 -0.50 -18.85 8.78
CA PHE A 72 0.04 -18.91 10.14
C PHE A 72 -0.73 -19.81 11.09
N ILE A 73 -1.93 -20.30 10.74
CA ILE A 73 -2.73 -21.17 11.61
C ILE A 73 -1.94 -22.36 12.17
N PRO A 74 -1.16 -23.13 11.38
CA PRO A 74 -0.42 -24.27 11.91
C PRO A 74 0.77 -23.91 12.80
N PHE A 75 1.21 -22.64 12.82
CA PHE A 75 2.39 -22.19 13.54
C PHE A 75 2.06 -21.51 14.88
N TYR A 76 0.79 -21.20 15.14
CA TYR A 76 0.36 -20.52 16.37
C TYR A 76 -0.65 -21.35 17.15
N PRO A 77 -0.66 -21.24 18.50
CA PRO A 77 -1.52 -22.05 19.37
C PRO A 77 -3.02 -21.84 19.14
N THR A 78 -3.41 -20.62 18.74
CA THR A 78 -4.80 -20.26 18.50
C THR A 78 -4.99 -19.60 17.13
N VAL A 79 -6.13 -19.88 16.51
CA VAL A 79 -6.51 -19.24 15.24
C VAL A 79 -6.57 -17.70 15.37
N GLY A 80 -6.99 -17.23 16.55
CA GLY A 80 -7.04 -15.78 16.83
C GLY A 80 -5.67 -15.13 16.81
N GLU A 81 -4.66 -15.75 17.38
CA GLU A 81 -3.27 -15.27 17.34
C GLU A 81 -2.70 -15.32 15.92
N ALA A 82 -2.93 -16.39 15.18
CA ALA A 82 -2.50 -16.51 13.80
C ALA A 82 -3.09 -15.39 12.91
N MET A 83 -4.39 -15.16 13.03
CA MET A 83 -5.06 -14.07 12.29
C MET A 83 -4.59 -12.68 12.71
N PHE A 84 -4.38 -12.48 14.02
CA PHE A 84 -3.84 -11.21 14.52
C PHE A 84 -2.43 -10.94 13.97
N GLN A 85 -1.57 -11.94 13.96
CA GLN A 85 -0.22 -11.85 13.38
C GLN A 85 -0.27 -11.61 11.86
N GLY A 86 -1.18 -12.28 11.14
CA GLY A 86 -1.40 -12.06 9.72
C GLY A 86 -1.81 -10.62 9.41
N ILE A 87 -2.77 -10.07 10.15
CA ILE A 87 -3.21 -8.68 10.01
C ILE A 87 -2.06 -7.72 10.32
N TYR A 88 -1.37 -7.95 11.43
CA TYR A 88 -0.29 -7.08 11.87
C TYR A 88 0.86 -7.04 10.87
N ASN A 89 1.34 -8.21 10.42
CA ASN A 89 2.41 -8.30 9.45
C ASN A 89 2.00 -7.69 8.10
N SER A 90 0.76 -7.93 7.64
CA SER A 90 0.28 -7.33 6.40
C SER A 90 0.32 -5.80 6.45
N VAL A 91 -0.20 -5.19 7.51
CA VAL A 91 -0.17 -3.73 7.69
C VAL A 91 1.26 -3.22 7.80
N SER A 92 2.13 -3.88 8.58
CA SER A 92 3.53 -3.50 8.75
C SER A 92 4.31 -3.54 7.43
N LEU A 93 4.09 -4.57 6.60
CA LEU A 93 4.73 -4.74 5.30
C LEU A 93 4.24 -3.72 4.28
N VAL A 94 2.93 -3.50 4.15
CA VAL A 94 2.36 -2.53 3.20
C VAL A 94 2.73 -1.10 3.57
N THR A 95 2.73 -0.77 4.85
CA THR A 95 3.15 0.57 5.31
C THR A 95 4.66 0.77 5.33
N ASN A 96 5.45 -0.27 5.03
CA ASN A 96 6.92 -0.26 5.14
C ASN A 96 7.40 0.21 6.53
N ALA A 97 6.62 -0.03 7.57
CA ALA A 97 6.92 0.42 8.92
C ALA A 97 8.03 -0.42 9.58
N GLY A 98 8.18 -1.68 9.16
CA GLY A 98 9.22 -2.59 9.68
C GLY A 98 9.10 -2.87 11.17
N VAL A 99 7.91 -2.66 11.74
CA VAL A 99 7.69 -2.82 13.19
C VAL A 99 7.19 -4.21 13.48
N ASP A 100 7.72 -4.78 14.52
CA ASP A 100 7.38 -6.12 15.01
C ASP A 100 6.84 -6.07 16.45
N ILE A 101 5.86 -6.92 16.77
CA ILE A 101 5.31 -7.08 18.10
C ILE A 101 5.97 -8.25 18.84
N THR A 102 6.50 -9.22 18.09
CA THR A 102 7.00 -10.47 18.65
C THR A 102 8.45 -10.36 19.12
N GLY A 103 9.16 -9.31 18.71
CA GLY A 103 10.61 -9.13 18.93
C GLY A 103 11.48 -10.03 18.04
N THR A 104 10.87 -10.94 17.28
CA THR A 104 11.56 -11.85 16.36
C THR A 104 11.21 -11.59 14.89
N SER A 105 10.24 -10.71 14.63
CA SER A 105 9.76 -10.37 13.29
C SER A 105 9.36 -11.61 12.47
N LEU A 106 9.70 -11.64 11.20
CA LEU A 106 9.52 -12.82 10.34
C LEU A 106 10.69 -13.80 10.41
N MET A 107 11.60 -13.68 11.39
CA MET A 107 12.73 -14.61 11.57
C MET A 107 12.34 -16.09 11.63
N PRO A 108 11.24 -16.50 12.29
CA PRO A 108 10.80 -17.90 12.26
C PRO A 108 10.49 -18.42 10.85
N PHE A 109 10.22 -17.51 9.91
CA PHE A 109 9.85 -17.82 8.51
C PHE A 109 10.96 -17.48 7.50
N VAL A 110 12.22 -17.29 7.96
CA VAL A 110 13.37 -16.97 7.09
C VAL A 110 13.59 -18.01 6.00
N ASN A 111 13.30 -19.27 6.26
CA ASN A 111 13.44 -20.35 5.28
C ASN A 111 12.14 -20.65 4.53
N ASP A 112 11.09 -19.85 4.75
CA ASP A 112 9.79 -20.05 4.13
C ASP A 112 9.62 -19.14 2.93
N TYR A 113 9.88 -19.68 1.75
CA TYR A 113 9.80 -18.96 0.47
C TYR A 113 8.41 -18.38 0.18
N PHE A 114 7.34 -19.03 0.69
CA PHE A 114 5.98 -18.51 0.48
C PHE A 114 5.75 -17.22 1.25
N VAL A 115 6.10 -17.19 2.54
CA VAL A 115 5.97 -16.00 3.37
C VAL A 115 6.85 -14.88 2.83
N GLN A 116 8.09 -15.18 2.42
CA GLN A 116 9.00 -14.21 1.82
C GLN A 116 8.43 -13.62 0.52
N PHE A 117 7.88 -14.45 -0.35
CA PHE A 117 7.29 -13.99 -1.61
C PHE A 117 6.10 -13.05 -1.37
N ILE A 118 5.19 -13.41 -0.46
CA ILE A 118 4.05 -12.54 -0.09
C ILE A 118 4.54 -11.25 0.56
N ALA A 119 5.54 -11.33 1.45
CA ALA A 119 6.13 -10.15 2.10
C ALA A 119 6.72 -9.17 1.06
N ILE A 120 7.49 -9.67 0.10
CA ILE A 120 8.06 -8.85 -0.98
C ILE A 120 6.95 -8.18 -1.79
N LEU A 121 5.90 -8.92 -2.16
CA LEU A 121 4.76 -8.33 -2.89
C LEU A 121 4.07 -7.21 -2.13
N LEU A 122 3.86 -7.38 -0.81
CA LEU A 122 3.24 -6.36 0.03
C LEU A 122 4.14 -5.13 0.21
N ILE A 123 5.44 -5.32 0.42
CA ILE A 123 6.44 -4.23 0.50
C ILE A 123 6.48 -3.45 -0.82
N VAL A 124 6.54 -4.16 -1.95
CA VAL A 124 6.55 -3.54 -3.28
C VAL A 124 5.25 -2.76 -3.51
N ALA A 125 4.11 -3.35 -3.19
CA ALA A 125 2.82 -2.67 -3.34
C ALA A 125 2.72 -1.39 -2.49
N GLY A 126 3.28 -1.41 -1.26
CA GLY A 126 3.33 -0.23 -0.40
C GLY A 126 4.35 0.83 -0.83
N GLY A 127 5.50 0.40 -1.36
CA GLY A 127 6.65 1.27 -1.68
C GLY A 127 6.64 1.87 -3.08
N ILE A 128 5.94 1.28 -4.06
CA ILE A 128 6.01 1.68 -5.47
C ILE A 128 5.36 3.06 -5.76
N GLY A 129 4.54 3.54 -4.85
CA GLY A 129 3.88 4.85 -4.94
C GLY A 129 2.45 4.79 -5.49
N PHE A 130 1.62 5.71 -4.99
CA PHE A 130 0.19 5.76 -5.27
C PHE A 130 -0.20 5.96 -6.74
N PRO A 131 0.50 6.81 -7.52
CA PRO A 131 0.19 6.98 -8.94
C PRO A 131 0.35 5.68 -9.73
N VAL A 132 1.39 4.88 -9.42
CA VAL A 132 1.64 3.60 -10.08
C VAL A 132 0.54 2.60 -9.75
N LEU A 133 0.14 2.50 -8.47
CA LEU A 133 -0.94 1.64 -8.03
C LEU A 133 -2.28 1.98 -8.70
N LEU A 134 -2.60 3.28 -8.83
CA LEU A 134 -3.83 3.73 -9.48
C LEU A 134 -3.84 3.41 -10.98
N GLU A 135 -2.75 3.66 -11.69
CA GLU A 135 -2.67 3.33 -13.12
C GLU A 135 -2.71 1.82 -13.35
N THR A 136 -2.04 1.04 -12.50
CA THR A 136 -2.09 -0.43 -12.56
C THR A 136 -3.51 -0.94 -12.32
N ARG A 137 -4.22 -0.39 -11.33
CA ARG A 137 -5.62 -0.73 -11.08
C ARG A 137 -6.49 -0.39 -12.29
N ARG A 138 -6.34 0.80 -12.86
CA ARG A 138 -7.08 1.19 -14.08
C ARG A 138 -6.81 0.23 -15.23
N PHE A 139 -5.55 -0.13 -15.44
CA PHE A 139 -5.17 -1.12 -16.47
C PHE A 139 -5.86 -2.48 -16.25
N LEU A 140 -5.96 -2.95 -15.00
CA LEU A 140 -6.56 -4.24 -14.68
C LEU A 140 -8.09 -4.25 -14.77
N PHE A 141 -8.74 -3.16 -14.35
CA PHE A 141 -10.20 -3.10 -14.20
C PHE A 141 -10.93 -2.32 -15.29
N GLU A 142 -10.29 -1.35 -15.96
CA GLU A 142 -10.89 -0.58 -17.06
C GLU A 142 -10.56 -1.22 -18.42
N LYS A 143 -11.18 -2.34 -18.70
CA LYS A 143 -10.98 -3.12 -19.95
C LYS A 143 -11.68 -2.52 -21.20
N ASN A 144 -12.36 -1.38 -21.08
CA ASN A 144 -13.26 -0.82 -22.11
C ASN A 144 -12.82 0.54 -22.65
N THR A 145 -11.58 0.68 -23.11
CA THR A 145 -11.22 1.85 -23.91
C THR A 145 -10.87 1.41 -25.33
N LEU A 146 -11.49 2.06 -26.33
CA LEU A 146 -11.26 1.93 -27.75
C LEU A 146 -9.79 2.24 -28.17
N TYR A 147 -8.96 2.64 -27.21
CA TYR A 147 -7.55 2.98 -27.41
C TYR A 147 -6.66 2.10 -26.52
N PRO A 148 -5.46 1.70 -27.01
CA PRO A 148 -4.50 0.96 -26.22
C PRO A 148 -4.10 1.80 -24.98
N PHE A 149 -4.27 1.23 -23.80
CA PHE A 149 -3.87 1.88 -22.53
C PHE A 149 -2.36 2.14 -22.58
N ARG A 150 -1.97 3.41 -22.39
CA ARG A 150 -0.56 3.79 -22.33
C ARG A 150 -0.23 4.25 -20.91
N PHE A 151 0.67 3.53 -20.27
CA PHE A 151 1.21 3.97 -18.98
C PHE A 151 1.88 5.32 -19.12
N SER A 152 1.67 6.20 -18.14
CA SER A 152 2.33 7.51 -18.10
C SER A 152 3.85 7.34 -18.04
N LEU A 153 4.58 8.35 -18.51
CA LEU A 153 6.04 8.37 -18.43
C LEU A 153 6.51 8.21 -16.99
N PHE A 154 5.82 8.86 -16.06
CA PHE A 154 6.09 8.80 -14.63
C PHE A 154 6.04 7.34 -14.12
N VAL A 155 4.97 6.60 -14.40
CA VAL A 155 4.82 5.21 -13.98
C VAL A 155 5.90 4.32 -14.55
N LYS A 156 6.25 4.50 -15.84
CA LYS A 156 7.32 3.72 -16.47
C LYS A 156 8.68 3.95 -15.82
N VAL A 157 9.05 5.21 -15.61
CA VAL A 157 10.33 5.57 -14.99
C VAL A 157 10.37 5.08 -13.54
N THR A 158 9.32 5.33 -12.74
CA THR A 158 9.26 4.92 -11.34
C THR A 158 9.34 3.41 -11.21
N THR A 159 8.57 2.66 -11.98
CA THR A 159 8.59 1.19 -11.94
C THR A 159 9.94 0.63 -12.36
N LEU A 160 10.55 1.18 -13.42
CA LEU A 160 11.87 0.75 -13.87
C LEU A 160 12.93 1.02 -12.80
N THR A 161 12.97 2.23 -12.24
CA THR A 161 13.91 2.61 -11.18
C THR A 161 13.73 1.73 -9.95
N TYR A 162 12.49 1.48 -9.54
CA TYR A 162 12.17 0.63 -8.39
C TYR A 162 12.65 -0.81 -8.60
N LEU A 163 12.43 -1.39 -9.79
CA LEU A 163 12.92 -2.72 -10.13
C LEU A 163 14.46 -2.79 -10.14
N VAL A 164 15.13 -1.78 -10.70
CA VAL A 164 16.60 -1.72 -10.71
C VAL A 164 17.15 -1.66 -9.28
N LEU A 165 16.53 -0.87 -8.40
CA LEU A 165 16.93 -0.77 -7.00
C LEU A 165 16.64 -2.06 -6.22
N LEU A 166 15.55 -2.75 -6.49
CA LEU A 166 15.23 -4.05 -5.88
C LEU A 166 16.26 -5.11 -6.24
N ILE A 167 16.62 -5.20 -7.53
CA ILE A 167 17.61 -6.18 -8.01
C ILE A 167 19.01 -5.81 -7.52
N GLY A 168 19.39 -4.52 -7.59
CA GLY A 168 20.70 -4.05 -7.18
C GLY A 168 20.93 -3.99 -5.66
N GLY A 169 19.86 -3.85 -4.86
CA GLY A 169 19.93 -3.84 -3.40
C GLY A 169 19.82 -5.23 -2.77
N GLY A 170 19.54 -6.26 -3.54
CA GLY A 170 19.45 -7.66 -3.09
C GLY A 170 20.74 -8.47 -3.28
N CYS A 171 21.85 -7.82 -3.70
CA CYS A 171 23.17 -8.44 -3.84
C CYS A 171 24.06 -8.16 -2.63
#